data_90c8f1db304066a9e4815c56e673622f
#
_entry.id   90c8f1db304066a9e4815c56e673622f
#
_cell.length_a   1.000
_cell.length_b   1.000
_cell.length_c   1.000
_cell.angle_alpha   90.00
_cell.angle_beta   90.00
_cell.angle_gamma   90.00
#
_symmetry.space_group_name_H-M   'P 1'
#
loop_
_entity.id
_entity.type
_entity.pdbx_description
1 polymer ?
#
loop_
_entity_poly.entity_id
_entity_poly.type
_entity_poly.pdbx_seq_one_letter_code
_entity_poly.pdbx_strand_id
1 'polypeptide(L)'
;MDAMLYVVVPCYNEEACIDHCAERLLEKLDDLAQKGLCSPRSRLLFVNDGSVDATRDKLAALRQRDERVCFLSLSTNCGHQNALLAGMLYAKDYADCVITIDADLQQDINAMDEFLRCYAQGVDIVFGVRRSRDTDGFFKRVTAQAFYGLMHALGANVIKNHADYRLLSKRVLLALDQYTEVNLFLRGLIRSFGFVTREVPFDVSERYAGQSKLCSSSEK
;
A
#
# COMPACT_ATOMS: atom_id res chain seq x y z
N MET A 1 21.53 -0.50 -6.10
CA MET A 1 20.82 0.80 -6.11
C MET A 1 20.79 1.34 -4.68
N ASP A 2 21.04 2.62 -4.46
CA ASP A 2 20.97 3.24 -3.11
C ASP A 2 19.71 4.12 -2.99
N ALA A 3 18.60 3.67 -3.58
CA ALA A 3 17.35 4.41 -3.54
C ALA A 3 16.73 4.37 -2.14
N MET A 4 16.35 5.53 -1.63
CA MET A 4 15.63 5.67 -0.35
C MET A 4 14.18 5.20 -0.53
N LEU A 5 13.87 4.03 0.01
CA LEU A 5 12.53 3.47 0.03
C LEU A 5 11.79 3.85 1.31
N TYR A 6 10.54 4.28 1.20
CA TYR A 6 9.59 4.32 2.31
C TYR A 6 8.48 3.29 2.09
N VAL A 7 8.29 2.38 3.03
CA VAL A 7 7.14 1.47 3.05
C VAL A 7 6.04 2.12 3.89
N VAL A 8 4.94 2.50 3.24
CA VAL A 8 3.81 3.20 3.87
C VAL A 8 2.73 2.20 4.24
N VAL A 9 2.37 2.16 5.52
CA VAL A 9 1.42 1.20 6.10
C VAL A 9 0.31 1.96 6.82
N PRO A 10 -0.89 2.07 6.26
CA PRO A 10 -2.04 2.61 6.98
C PRO A 10 -2.51 1.62 8.04
N CYS A 11 -2.87 2.11 9.21
CA CYS A 11 -3.38 1.27 10.30
C CYS A 11 -4.49 1.98 11.08
N TYR A 12 -5.54 1.22 11.43
CA TYR A 12 -6.66 1.69 12.25
C TYR A 12 -7.14 0.56 13.15
N ASN A 13 -6.92 0.69 14.48
CA ASN A 13 -7.21 -0.33 15.47
C ASN A 13 -6.57 -1.68 15.09
N GLU A 14 -5.26 -1.69 14.94
CA GLU A 14 -4.45 -2.85 14.53
C GLU A 14 -3.49 -3.29 15.64
N GLU A 15 -3.83 -3.04 16.94
CA GLU A 15 -2.99 -3.39 18.09
C GLU A 15 -2.58 -4.87 18.12
N ALA A 16 -3.41 -5.76 17.56
CA ALA A 16 -3.16 -7.19 17.56
C ALA A 16 -2.08 -7.63 16.55
N CYS A 17 -1.84 -6.87 15.48
CA CYS A 17 -0.95 -7.29 14.40
C CYS A 17 0.22 -6.33 14.14
N ILE A 18 0.20 -5.11 14.70
CA ILE A 18 1.15 -4.05 14.34
C ILE A 18 2.61 -4.40 14.68
N ASP A 19 2.87 -5.09 15.79
CA ASP A 19 4.21 -5.51 16.16
C ASP A 19 4.77 -6.53 15.16
N HIS A 20 3.97 -7.56 14.82
CA HIS A 20 4.34 -8.55 13.82
C HIS A 20 4.54 -7.93 12.43
N CYS A 21 3.65 -7.02 12.04
CA CYS A 21 3.77 -6.28 10.78
C CYS A 21 5.11 -5.52 10.71
N ALA A 22 5.47 -4.81 11.78
CA ALA A 22 6.72 -4.05 11.84
C ALA A 22 7.94 -4.97 11.73
N GLU A 23 7.98 -6.07 12.49
CA GLU A 23 9.06 -7.06 12.47
C GLU A 23 9.27 -7.61 11.05
N ARG A 24 8.20 -8.11 10.42
CA ARG A 24 8.27 -8.69 9.07
C ARG A 24 8.72 -7.69 8.00
N LEU A 25 8.27 -6.45 8.09
CA LEU A 25 8.65 -5.41 7.13
C LEU A 25 10.07 -4.89 7.36
N LEU A 26 10.55 -4.83 8.61
CA LEU A 26 11.94 -4.49 8.91
C LEU A 26 12.91 -5.57 8.41
N GLU A 27 12.59 -6.85 8.66
CA GLU A 27 13.34 -7.98 8.08
C GLU A 27 13.39 -7.90 6.55
N LYS A 28 12.26 -7.52 5.93
CA LYS A 28 12.20 -7.36 4.47
C LYS A 28 13.04 -6.19 3.98
N LEU A 29 13.07 -5.06 4.69
CA LEU A 29 13.95 -3.94 4.36
C LEU A 29 15.43 -4.34 4.43
N ASP A 30 15.81 -5.14 5.43
CA ASP A 30 17.18 -5.67 5.56
C ASP A 30 17.53 -6.59 4.39
N ASP A 31 16.65 -7.52 4.00
CA ASP A 31 16.81 -8.40 2.84
C ASP A 31 16.96 -7.60 1.52
N LEU A 32 16.11 -6.59 1.32
CA LEU A 32 16.17 -5.72 0.14
C LEU A 32 17.48 -4.92 0.08
N ALA A 33 17.94 -4.40 1.22
CA ALA A 33 19.21 -3.69 1.31
C ALA A 33 20.41 -4.62 1.05
N GLN A 34 20.40 -5.83 1.60
CA GLN A 34 21.44 -6.84 1.34
C GLN A 34 21.51 -7.24 -0.15
N LYS A 35 20.36 -7.30 -0.83
CA LYS A 35 20.26 -7.52 -2.29
C LYS A 35 20.67 -6.30 -3.11
N GLY A 36 20.98 -5.15 -2.50
CA GLY A 36 21.29 -3.91 -3.18
C GLY A 36 20.11 -3.28 -3.94
N LEU A 37 18.86 -3.62 -3.56
CA LEU A 37 17.64 -3.13 -4.19
C LEU A 37 17.17 -1.79 -3.62
N CYS A 38 17.52 -1.48 -2.35
CA CYS A 38 17.24 -0.18 -1.73
C CYS A 38 18.37 0.23 -0.78
N SER A 39 18.32 1.46 -0.29
CA SER A 39 19.24 1.95 0.73
C SER A 39 19.01 1.26 2.07
N PRO A 40 20.07 0.93 2.85
CA PRO A 40 19.92 0.42 4.20
C PRO A 40 19.28 1.45 5.16
N ARG A 41 19.20 2.72 4.75
CA ARG A 41 18.52 3.80 5.48
C ARG A 41 17.03 3.89 5.15
N SER A 42 16.49 2.99 4.33
CA SER A 42 15.06 2.93 3.99
C SER A 42 14.20 2.83 5.25
N ARG A 43 12.96 3.34 5.18
CA ARG A 43 12.11 3.57 6.34
C ARG A 43 10.79 2.82 6.23
N LEU A 44 10.24 2.47 7.38
CA LEU A 44 8.89 1.96 7.55
C LEU A 44 8.04 3.10 8.15
N LEU A 45 7.03 3.55 7.40
CA LEU A 45 6.16 4.66 7.79
C LEU A 45 4.74 4.15 8.05
N PHE A 46 4.36 4.03 9.31
CA PHE A 46 2.99 3.77 9.70
C PHE A 46 2.16 5.05 9.67
N VAL A 47 0.92 4.95 9.20
CA VAL A 47 -0.06 6.04 9.27
C VAL A 47 -1.22 5.58 10.14
N ASN A 48 -1.23 6.01 11.40
CA ASN A 48 -2.30 5.75 12.34
C ASN A 48 -3.50 6.64 12.02
N ASP A 49 -4.56 6.04 11.51
CA ASP A 49 -5.80 6.72 11.09
C ASP A 49 -6.76 6.92 12.28
N GLY A 50 -6.27 7.61 13.34
CA GLY A 50 -7.08 7.94 14.51
C GLY A 50 -7.54 6.72 15.32
N SER A 51 -6.67 5.71 15.53
CA SER A 51 -6.98 4.53 16.34
C SER A 51 -7.36 4.91 17.77
N VAL A 52 -8.28 4.14 18.34
CA VAL A 52 -8.78 4.27 19.73
C VAL A 52 -8.29 3.17 20.65
N ASP A 53 -7.60 2.16 20.09
CA ASP A 53 -6.94 1.07 20.81
C ASP A 53 -5.46 1.40 21.10
N ALA A 54 -4.67 0.41 21.53
CA ALA A 54 -3.26 0.58 21.85
C ALA A 54 -2.33 0.71 20.60
N THR A 55 -2.86 0.80 19.37
CA THR A 55 -2.06 0.90 18.14
C THR A 55 -1.04 2.04 18.20
N ARG A 56 -1.46 3.24 18.64
CA ARG A 56 -0.60 4.42 18.72
C ARG A 56 0.58 4.21 19.69
N ASP A 57 0.29 3.66 20.87
CA ASP A 57 1.31 3.46 21.91
C ASP A 57 2.33 2.41 21.47
N LYS A 58 1.88 1.35 20.78
CA LYS A 58 2.75 0.36 20.16
C LYS A 58 3.65 0.96 19.09
N LEU A 59 3.13 1.83 18.22
CA LEU A 59 3.93 2.53 17.22
C LEU A 59 5.00 3.42 17.86
N ALA A 60 4.67 4.11 18.95
CA ALA A 60 5.64 4.90 19.71
C ALA A 60 6.76 4.03 20.30
N ALA A 61 6.41 2.86 20.85
CA ALA A 61 7.37 1.88 21.37
C ALA A 61 8.24 1.29 20.26
N LEU A 62 7.68 0.95 19.10
CA LEU A 62 8.42 0.46 17.93
C LEU A 62 9.43 1.51 17.43
N ARG A 63 9.05 2.77 17.37
CA ARG A 63 9.96 3.88 17.02
C ARG A 63 11.14 4.01 17.96
N GLN A 64 10.97 3.73 19.25
CA GLN A 64 12.06 3.75 20.21
C GLN A 64 13.03 2.56 20.06
N ARG A 65 12.57 1.44 19.52
CA ARG A 65 13.36 0.22 19.31
C ARG A 65 14.17 0.25 18.01
N ASP A 66 13.60 0.82 16.94
CA ASP A 66 14.26 0.91 15.63
C ASP A 66 14.00 2.30 15.02
N GLU A 67 15.09 3.04 14.78
CA GLU A 67 15.02 4.39 14.20
C GLU A 67 14.48 4.44 12.78
N ARG A 68 14.44 3.31 12.09
CA ARG A 68 13.84 3.21 10.74
C ARG A 68 12.32 3.23 10.78
N VAL A 69 11.71 2.92 11.92
CA VAL A 69 10.27 3.04 12.10
C VAL A 69 9.90 4.50 12.30
N CYS A 70 9.00 5.00 11.47
CA CYS A 70 8.38 6.32 11.59
C CYS A 70 6.86 6.15 11.70
N PHE A 71 6.15 7.09 12.29
CA PHE A 71 4.70 7.09 12.21
C PHE A 71 4.11 8.50 12.17
N LEU A 72 3.01 8.62 11.46
CA LEU A 72 2.09 9.76 11.50
C LEU A 72 0.85 9.34 12.27
N SER A 73 0.25 10.27 13.03
CA SER A 73 -1.02 10.01 13.70
C SER A 73 -2.02 11.08 13.31
N LEU A 74 -3.08 10.68 12.62
CA LEU A 74 -4.18 11.57 12.28
C LEU A 74 -5.05 11.81 13.52
N SER A 75 -5.65 12.98 13.60
CA SER A 75 -6.47 13.37 14.76
C SER A 75 -7.79 12.59 14.88
N THR A 76 -8.26 12.04 13.77
CA THR A 76 -9.50 11.26 13.66
C THR A 76 -9.37 10.25 12.52
N ASN A 77 -10.27 9.27 12.49
CA ASN A 77 -10.37 8.36 11.36
C ASN A 77 -10.85 9.11 10.11
N CYS A 78 -9.97 9.21 9.12
CA CYS A 78 -10.22 9.85 7.83
C CYS A 78 -10.44 8.83 6.70
N GLY A 79 -10.29 7.54 7.00
CA GLY A 79 -10.42 6.42 6.06
C GLY A 79 -9.11 6.04 5.36
N HIS A 80 -9.04 4.77 5.00
CA HIS A 80 -7.85 4.10 4.47
C HIS A 80 -7.15 4.87 3.32
N GLN A 81 -7.91 5.41 2.35
CA GLN A 81 -7.34 6.13 1.21
C GLN A 81 -6.68 7.46 1.63
N ASN A 82 -7.28 8.18 2.59
CA ASN A 82 -6.71 9.41 3.12
C ASN A 82 -5.48 9.15 3.98
N ALA A 83 -5.46 8.06 4.75
CA ALA A 83 -4.29 7.63 5.49
C ALA A 83 -3.12 7.28 4.55
N LEU A 84 -3.39 6.52 3.47
CA LEU A 84 -2.40 6.25 2.42
C LEU A 84 -1.88 7.53 1.79
N LEU A 85 -2.78 8.45 1.41
CA LEU A 85 -2.41 9.74 0.82
C LEU A 85 -1.51 10.55 1.76
N ALA A 86 -1.87 10.66 3.04
CA ALA A 86 -1.07 11.37 4.03
C ALA A 86 0.35 10.79 4.15
N GLY A 87 0.48 9.46 4.18
CA GLY A 87 1.78 8.80 4.21
C GLY A 87 2.62 9.03 2.96
N MET A 88 2.01 8.94 1.78
CA MET A 88 2.68 9.18 0.50
C MET A 88 3.15 10.63 0.37
N LEU A 89 2.31 11.61 0.75
CA LEU A 89 2.66 13.02 0.71
C LEU A 89 3.74 13.39 1.73
N TYR A 90 3.75 12.78 2.90
CA TYR A 90 4.85 12.93 3.84
C TYR A 90 6.16 12.35 3.27
N ALA A 91 6.11 11.15 2.71
CA ALA A 91 7.29 10.46 2.22
C ALA A 91 7.92 11.12 0.98
N LYS A 92 7.16 11.90 0.18
CA LYS A 92 7.65 12.56 -1.05
C LYS A 92 8.90 13.41 -0.85
N ASP A 93 9.04 14.01 0.35
CA ASP A 93 10.17 14.91 0.64
C ASP A 93 11.46 14.15 1.00
N TYR A 94 11.34 12.89 1.38
CA TYR A 94 12.45 12.08 1.93
C TYR A 94 12.79 10.85 1.08
N ALA A 95 11.83 10.33 0.30
CA ALA A 95 11.97 9.08 -0.43
C ALA A 95 12.25 9.30 -1.91
N ASP A 96 12.95 8.33 -2.53
CA ASP A 96 13.07 8.21 -3.99
C ASP A 96 11.89 7.42 -4.57
N CYS A 97 11.37 6.47 -3.78
CA CYS A 97 10.15 5.73 -4.09
C CYS A 97 9.43 5.31 -2.81
N VAL A 98 8.13 5.04 -2.95
CA VAL A 98 7.26 4.56 -1.87
C VAL A 98 6.64 3.23 -2.30
N ILE A 99 6.57 2.27 -1.38
CA ILE A 99 5.71 1.09 -1.51
C ILE A 99 4.59 1.21 -0.46
N THR A 100 3.34 1.06 -0.89
CA THR A 100 2.17 1.00 0.01
C THR A 100 1.78 -0.45 0.24
N ILE A 101 1.46 -0.84 1.48
CA ILE A 101 1.03 -2.20 1.87
C ILE A 101 0.11 -2.14 3.08
N ASP A 102 -0.83 -3.07 3.19
CA ASP A 102 -1.75 -3.15 4.34
C ASP A 102 -1.09 -3.76 5.58
N ALA A 103 -1.49 -3.32 6.78
CA ALA A 103 -0.91 -3.75 8.05
C ALA A 103 -1.15 -5.24 8.38
N ASP A 104 -2.14 -5.88 7.74
CA ASP A 104 -2.47 -7.29 7.95
C ASP A 104 -1.57 -8.27 7.17
N LEU A 105 -0.67 -7.75 6.33
CA LEU A 105 0.29 -8.49 5.51
C LEU A 105 -0.34 -9.65 4.72
N GLN A 106 -1.58 -9.47 4.23
CA GLN A 106 -2.17 -10.44 3.30
C GLN A 106 -1.48 -10.43 1.93
N GLN A 107 -0.82 -9.33 1.58
CA GLN A 107 -0.01 -9.22 0.37
C GLN A 107 1.36 -9.87 0.58
N ASP A 108 1.83 -10.64 -0.42
CA ASP A 108 3.17 -11.23 -0.36
C ASP A 108 4.26 -10.15 -0.39
N ILE A 109 4.93 -9.96 0.74
CA ILE A 109 6.01 -8.97 0.89
C ILE A 109 7.19 -9.24 -0.04
N ASN A 110 7.36 -10.48 -0.55
CA ASN A 110 8.44 -10.82 -1.47
C ASN A 110 8.25 -10.21 -2.87
N ALA A 111 7.03 -9.82 -3.23
CA ALA A 111 6.80 -9.08 -4.47
C ALA A 111 7.51 -7.72 -4.49
N MET A 112 7.91 -7.17 -3.33
CA MET A 112 8.71 -5.92 -3.25
C MET A 112 10.03 -6.04 -3.99
N ASP A 113 10.65 -7.22 -4.08
CA ASP A 113 11.87 -7.45 -4.85
C ASP A 113 11.66 -7.07 -6.32
N GLU A 114 10.57 -7.56 -6.90
CA GLU A 114 10.25 -7.29 -8.30
C GLU A 114 9.78 -5.85 -8.52
N PHE A 115 9.08 -5.26 -7.56
CA PHE A 115 8.71 -3.84 -7.61
C PHE A 115 9.95 -2.96 -7.74
N LEU A 116 10.97 -3.20 -6.92
CA LEU A 116 12.21 -2.42 -6.94
C LEU A 116 13.05 -2.71 -8.18
N ARG A 117 13.03 -3.94 -8.73
CA ARG A 117 13.67 -4.23 -10.02
C ARG A 117 13.00 -3.47 -11.16
N CYS A 118 11.66 -3.41 -11.18
CA CYS A 118 10.93 -2.59 -12.15
C CYS A 118 11.28 -1.11 -12.02
N TYR A 119 11.33 -0.59 -10.79
CA TYR A 119 11.75 0.78 -10.51
C TYR A 119 13.17 1.06 -11.01
N ALA A 120 14.11 0.13 -10.81
CA ALA A 120 15.48 0.22 -11.33
C ALA A 120 15.56 0.28 -12.87
N GLN A 121 14.55 -0.26 -13.55
CA GLN A 121 14.41 -0.20 -15.02
C GLN A 121 13.71 1.09 -15.51
N GLY A 122 13.41 2.03 -14.62
CA GLY A 122 12.77 3.30 -14.96
C GLY A 122 11.23 3.26 -14.97
N VAL A 123 10.62 2.22 -14.39
CA VAL A 123 9.17 2.17 -14.21
C VAL A 123 8.77 3.08 -13.04
N ASP A 124 7.83 3.98 -13.27
CA ASP A 124 7.40 4.97 -12.28
C ASP A 124 6.32 4.42 -11.34
N ILE A 125 5.45 3.54 -11.84
CA ILE A 125 4.35 2.96 -11.09
C ILE A 125 4.35 1.44 -11.26
N VAL A 126 4.43 0.70 -10.15
CA VAL A 126 4.27 -0.75 -10.17
C VAL A 126 3.02 -1.11 -9.38
N PHE A 127 2.07 -1.76 -10.03
CA PHE A 127 0.84 -2.23 -9.39
C PHE A 127 0.99 -3.70 -9.00
N GLY A 128 0.75 -4.01 -7.72
CA GLY A 128 0.53 -5.38 -7.28
C GLY A 128 -0.85 -5.87 -7.71
N VAL A 129 -0.88 -6.99 -8.43
CA VAL A 129 -2.10 -7.63 -8.90
C VAL A 129 -2.25 -8.98 -8.25
N ARG A 130 -3.38 -9.22 -7.58
CA ARG A 130 -3.66 -10.54 -6.98
C ARG A 130 -3.75 -11.61 -8.07
N ARG A 131 -2.99 -12.70 -7.92
CA ARG A 131 -3.21 -13.87 -8.76
C ARG A 131 -4.62 -14.38 -8.51
N SER A 132 -5.45 -14.45 -9.57
CA SER A 132 -6.77 -15.08 -9.45
C SER A 132 -6.58 -16.56 -9.14
N ARG A 133 -7.16 -17.05 -8.03
CA ARG A 133 -7.32 -18.51 -7.87
C ARG A 133 -8.31 -18.96 -8.95
N ASP A 134 -7.94 -19.95 -9.74
CA ASP A 134 -8.81 -20.57 -10.78
C ASP A 134 -10.09 -21.25 -10.23
N THR A 135 -10.37 -21.07 -8.94
CA THR A 135 -11.54 -21.62 -8.25
C THR A 135 -12.80 -20.72 -8.30
N ASP A 136 -12.71 -19.54 -8.94
CA ASP A 136 -13.90 -18.69 -9.08
C ASP A 136 -14.87 -19.29 -10.10
N GLY A 137 -16.01 -19.78 -9.61
CA GLY A 137 -17.02 -20.45 -10.40
C GLY A 137 -17.47 -19.65 -11.63
N PHE A 138 -17.82 -20.35 -12.71
CA PHE A 138 -18.19 -19.83 -14.02
C PHE A 138 -19.18 -18.65 -13.98
N PHE A 139 -20.17 -18.68 -13.06
CA PHE A 139 -21.16 -17.60 -12.89
C PHE A 139 -20.54 -16.27 -12.37
N LYS A 140 -19.58 -16.32 -11.43
CA LYS A 140 -18.87 -15.14 -10.95
C LYS A 140 -18.01 -14.50 -12.06
N ARG A 141 -17.48 -15.32 -12.95
CA ARG A 141 -16.67 -14.89 -14.08
C ARG A 141 -17.49 -14.13 -15.13
N VAL A 142 -18.69 -14.62 -15.45
CA VAL A 142 -19.58 -14.00 -16.45
C VAL A 142 -20.15 -12.67 -15.94
N THR A 143 -20.63 -12.61 -14.69
CA THR A 143 -21.16 -11.36 -14.10
C THR A 143 -20.08 -10.30 -13.93
N ALA A 144 -18.87 -10.69 -13.53
CA ALA A 144 -17.72 -9.78 -13.45
C ALA A 144 -17.34 -9.24 -14.84
N GLN A 145 -17.31 -10.08 -15.89
CA GLN A 145 -16.99 -9.64 -17.25
C GLN A 145 -18.04 -8.66 -17.80
N ALA A 146 -19.33 -8.91 -17.55
CA ALA A 146 -20.41 -8.00 -17.96
C ALA A 146 -20.29 -6.64 -17.25
N PHE A 147 -20.02 -6.62 -15.94
CA PHE A 147 -19.80 -5.40 -15.17
C PHE A 147 -18.59 -4.60 -15.68
N TYR A 148 -17.45 -5.27 -15.92
CA TYR A 148 -16.24 -4.60 -16.42
C TYR A 148 -16.42 -4.11 -17.86
N GLY A 149 -17.17 -4.85 -18.70
CA GLY A 149 -17.54 -4.41 -20.05
C GLY A 149 -18.37 -3.13 -20.03
N LEU A 150 -19.35 -3.05 -19.13
CA LEU A 150 -20.18 -1.86 -18.94
C LEU A 150 -19.34 -0.67 -18.43
N MET A 151 -18.47 -0.87 -17.45
CA MET A 151 -17.60 0.18 -16.91
C MET A 151 -16.62 0.69 -17.97
N HIS A 152 -16.07 -0.19 -18.82
CA HIS A 152 -15.23 0.19 -19.93
C HIS A 152 -16.00 1.02 -20.99
N ALA A 153 -17.23 0.64 -21.29
CA ALA A 153 -18.10 1.39 -22.21
C ALA A 153 -18.46 2.79 -21.66
N LEU A 154 -18.48 2.95 -20.33
CA LEU A 154 -18.67 4.23 -19.64
C LEU A 154 -17.34 5.02 -19.46
N GLY A 155 -16.25 4.59 -20.10
CA GLY A 155 -14.96 5.27 -20.05
C GLY A 155 -14.14 5.03 -18.77
N ALA A 156 -14.61 4.18 -17.86
CA ALA A 156 -13.89 3.84 -16.64
C ALA A 156 -12.96 2.63 -16.85
N ASN A 157 -11.65 2.87 -16.93
CA ASN A 157 -10.64 1.82 -16.95
C ASN A 157 -10.47 1.21 -15.54
N VAL A 158 -11.42 0.37 -15.14
CA VAL A 158 -11.36 -0.34 -13.84
C VAL A 158 -10.49 -1.58 -13.98
N ILE A 159 -9.35 -1.61 -13.28
CA ILE A 159 -8.51 -2.80 -13.23
C ILE A 159 -9.09 -3.80 -12.25
N LYS A 160 -9.23 -5.05 -12.71
CA LYS A 160 -9.64 -6.19 -11.87
C LYS A 160 -8.57 -6.45 -10.80
N ASN A 161 -8.97 -6.69 -9.55
CA ASN A 161 -8.13 -7.21 -8.47
C ASN A 161 -6.94 -6.36 -8.02
N HIS A 162 -6.95 -5.01 -8.19
CA HIS A 162 -5.93 -4.15 -7.62
C HIS A 162 -6.08 -4.02 -6.11
N ALA A 163 -5.05 -4.45 -5.40
CA ALA A 163 -4.84 -4.08 -4.00
C ALA A 163 -4.21 -2.67 -3.92
N ASP A 164 -4.26 -2.03 -2.75
CA ASP A 164 -3.50 -0.80 -2.48
C ASP A 164 -2.00 -1.10 -2.27
N TYR A 165 -1.52 -2.20 -2.84
CA TYR A 165 -0.15 -2.64 -2.87
C TYR A 165 0.52 -2.18 -4.17
N ARG A 166 1.33 -1.15 -4.08
CA ARG A 166 1.95 -0.52 -5.26
C ARG A 166 3.26 0.16 -4.90
N LEU A 167 4.15 0.29 -5.90
CA LEU A 167 5.31 1.18 -5.82
C LEU A 167 5.03 2.43 -6.65
N LEU A 168 5.40 3.59 -6.11
CA LEU A 168 5.32 4.90 -6.75
C LEU A 168 6.68 5.59 -6.69
N SER A 169 7.20 6.08 -7.83
CA SER A 169 8.40 6.90 -7.87
C SER A 169 8.16 8.29 -7.28
N LYS A 170 9.22 8.99 -6.90
CA LYS A 170 9.15 10.39 -6.45
C LYS A 170 8.43 11.30 -7.44
N ARG A 171 8.61 11.08 -8.73
CA ARG A 171 7.93 11.86 -9.79
C ARG A 171 6.42 11.73 -9.70
N VAL A 172 5.92 10.53 -9.42
CA VAL A 172 4.48 10.25 -9.23
C VAL A 172 3.97 10.91 -7.95
N LEU A 173 4.75 10.85 -6.86
CA LEU A 173 4.38 11.49 -5.59
C LEU A 173 4.29 13.02 -5.72
N LEU A 174 5.21 13.63 -6.46
CA LEU A 174 5.18 15.06 -6.75
C LEU A 174 3.99 15.45 -7.65
N ALA A 175 3.62 14.60 -8.61
CA ALA A 175 2.42 14.82 -9.40
C ALA A 175 1.15 14.68 -8.55
N LEU A 176 1.11 13.71 -7.64
CA LEU A 176 -0.01 13.50 -6.72
C LEU A 176 -0.23 14.70 -5.78
N ASP A 177 0.85 15.35 -5.35
CA ASP A 177 0.81 16.54 -4.46
C ASP A 177 0.14 17.77 -5.10
N GLN A 178 0.02 17.80 -6.43
CA GLN A 178 -0.68 18.88 -7.14
C GLN A 178 -2.22 18.78 -7.07
N TYR A 179 -2.74 17.63 -6.61
CA TYR A 179 -4.17 17.41 -6.49
C TYR A 179 -4.64 17.71 -5.07
N THR A 180 -5.45 18.77 -4.94
CA THR A 180 -5.95 19.27 -3.64
C THR A 180 -7.39 18.84 -3.33
N GLU A 181 -7.97 17.95 -4.14
CA GLU A 181 -9.34 17.48 -3.96
C GLU A 181 -9.50 16.62 -2.71
N VAL A 182 -10.57 16.81 -1.96
CA VAL A 182 -10.80 16.14 -0.66
C VAL A 182 -11.19 14.66 -0.82
N ASN A 183 -11.85 14.29 -1.93
CA ASN A 183 -12.32 12.93 -2.18
C ASN A 183 -11.59 12.29 -3.36
N LEU A 184 -10.28 12.09 -3.23
CA LEU A 184 -9.48 11.48 -4.28
C LEU A 184 -9.74 9.98 -4.39
N PHE A 185 -10.17 9.53 -5.57
CA PHE A 185 -10.12 8.12 -5.93
C PHE A 185 -8.70 7.78 -6.38
N LEU A 186 -7.80 7.56 -5.41
CA LEU A 186 -6.35 7.38 -5.64
C LEU A 186 -6.03 6.32 -6.71
N ARG A 187 -6.78 5.21 -6.73
CA ARG A 187 -6.56 4.13 -7.71
C ARG A 187 -6.75 4.59 -9.16
N GLY A 188 -7.79 5.37 -9.41
CA GLY A 188 -8.06 5.93 -10.73
C GLY A 188 -7.12 7.07 -11.08
N LEU A 189 -6.90 7.98 -10.14
CA LEU A 189 -6.05 9.15 -10.31
C LEU A 189 -4.60 8.77 -10.67
N ILE A 190 -3.95 7.92 -9.88
CA ILE A 190 -2.56 7.51 -10.11
C ILE A 190 -2.38 6.91 -11.51
N ARG A 191 -3.38 6.16 -11.99
CA ARG A 191 -3.34 5.57 -13.32
C ARG A 191 -3.50 6.60 -14.45
N SER A 192 -4.26 7.68 -14.22
CA SER A 192 -4.50 8.71 -15.23
C SER A 192 -3.29 9.62 -15.50
N PHE A 193 -2.24 9.55 -14.67
CA PHE A 193 -1.05 10.40 -14.83
C PHE A 193 -0.21 10.13 -16.08
N GLY A 194 -0.39 8.98 -16.73
CA GLY A 194 0.34 8.63 -17.95
C GLY A 194 1.81 8.26 -17.76
N PHE A 195 2.24 8.00 -16.52
CA PHE A 195 3.59 7.50 -16.23
C PHE A 195 3.80 6.06 -16.71
N VAL A 196 5.06 5.63 -16.82
CA VAL A 196 5.40 4.24 -17.17
C VAL A 196 4.93 3.31 -16.06
N THR A 197 4.06 2.37 -16.41
CA THR A 197 3.44 1.44 -15.47
C THR A 197 3.82 -0.01 -15.74
N ARG A 198 3.87 -0.84 -14.69
CA ARG A 198 3.98 -2.31 -14.78
C ARG A 198 3.09 -2.97 -13.75
N GLU A 199 2.57 -4.14 -14.07
CA GLU A 199 1.82 -4.99 -13.16
C GLU A 199 2.72 -6.16 -12.72
N VAL A 200 2.73 -6.44 -11.41
CA VAL A 200 3.47 -7.57 -10.81
C VAL A 200 2.47 -8.44 -10.05
N PRO A 201 2.31 -9.70 -10.43
CA PRO A 201 1.41 -10.61 -9.74
C PRO A 201 1.97 -11.00 -8.38
N PHE A 202 1.11 -11.06 -7.35
CA PHE A 202 1.44 -11.54 -6.03
C PHE A 202 0.41 -12.53 -5.50
N ASP A 203 0.83 -13.40 -4.58
CA ASP A 203 -0.05 -14.34 -3.90
C ASP A 203 -0.64 -13.71 -2.64
N VAL A 204 -1.86 -14.11 -2.29
CA VAL A 204 -2.56 -13.64 -1.09
C VAL A 204 -2.44 -14.69 -0.01
N SER A 205 -1.87 -14.30 1.14
CA SER A 205 -1.80 -15.12 2.34
C SER A 205 -3.03 -14.95 3.23
N GLU A 206 -3.24 -15.88 4.15
CA GLU A 206 -4.25 -15.70 5.20
C GLU A 206 -3.80 -14.60 6.18
N ARG A 207 -4.78 -13.87 6.72
CA ARG A 207 -4.54 -12.81 7.70
C ARG A 207 -3.94 -13.40 8.98
N TYR A 208 -2.88 -12.81 9.50
CA TYR A 208 -2.21 -13.27 10.73
C TYR A 208 -3.09 -13.08 11.97
N ALA A 209 -3.76 -11.92 12.13
CA ALA A 209 -4.67 -11.60 13.24
C ALA A 209 -5.60 -10.41 12.86
N GLY A 210 -6.66 -10.20 13.64
CA GLY A 210 -7.59 -9.08 13.50
C GLY A 210 -8.94 -9.45 12.86
N GLN A 211 -9.99 -8.63 13.10
CA GLN A 211 -11.32 -8.81 12.51
C GLN A 211 -11.44 -8.04 11.19
N SER A 212 -12.14 -8.63 10.21
CA SER A 212 -12.47 -7.94 8.96
C SER A 212 -13.46 -6.80 9.23
N LYS A 213 -13.08 -5.55 8.93
CA LYS A 213 -13.90 -4.33 9.17
C LYS A 213 -14.89 -4.03 8.05
N LEU A 214 -15.07 -4.93 7.09
CA LEU A 214 -15.96 -4.74 5.92
C LEU A 214 -17.45 -5.00 6.21
N CYS A 215 -17.86 -5.26 7.46
CA CYS A 215 -19.23 -5.57 7.83
C CYS A 215 -19.70 -4.84 9.08
N SER A 216 -19.78 -3.50 9.06
CA SER A 216 -20.54 -2.74 10.07
C SER A 216 -21.05 -1.39 9.57
N SER A 217 -21.68 -1.37 8.40
CA SER A 217 -22.51 -0.24 7.97
C SER A 217 -23.92 -0.72 7.63
N SER A 218 -24.55 -1.42 8.62
CA SER A 218 -26.00 -1.60 8.65
C SER A 218 -26.38 -1.72 10.13
N GLU A 219 -26.57 -0.55 10.76
CA GLU A 219 -27.49 -0.30 11.86
C GLU A 219 -27.23 1.10 12.43
N LYS A 220 -27.93 2.08 11.89
CA LYS A 220 -28.80 3.09 12.53
C LYS A 220 -29.16 4.17 11.55
#